data_a1ec178a36b54e01f7117f07dbc36d8b
#
_entry.id   a1ec178a36b54e01f7117f07dbc36d8b
#
_cell.length_a   1.000
_cell.length_b   1.000
_cell.length_c   1.000
_cell.angle_alpha   90.00
_cell.angle_beta   90.00
_cell.angle_gamma   90.00
#
_symmetry.space_group_name_H-M   'P 1'
#
loop_
_entity.id
_entity.type
_entity.pdbx_description
1 polymer ?
#
loop_
_entity_poly.entity_id
_entity_poly.type
_entity_poly.pdbx_seq_one_letter_code
_entity_poly.pdbx_strand_id
1 'polypeptide(L)'
;MNHGALAINSMLVNPNVSFEYAGLFSSKGAWTHPDRTEKTFEILYVTSGTVRLCEEQTVYTAPKGSLLVLEAGKRHYGIGEESGVGFYWLHFLTRGMVLPFDIRFLESFSEPHLFKELLHYAFLPTPPKALVNALVVQILAQIAYAETRPENGGKAAEEIYEWLRINASARLSAKAAAAHFGFSPEHLARLLKKQYGVGTKSILDRFLLNRAKELLSNTGLYVKEIAYELEFESDKAFIGFFKYHEGLYPAEWRDRFYKIHMNNR
;
A
#
# COMPACT_ATOMS: atom_id res chain seq x y z
N MET A 1 -17.21 9.16 -6.95
CA MET A 1 -16.11 9.77 -6.16
C MET A 1 -15.73 8.76 -5.10
N ASN A 2 -14.45 8.44 -5.02
CA ASN A 2 -13.95 7.34 -4.18
C ASN A 2 -13.92 7.79 -2.71
N HIS A 3 -14.95 7.46 -1.93
CA HIS A 3 -15.08 7.87 -0.51
C HIS A 3 -13.87 7.42 0.32
N GLY A 4 -13.27 6.26 0.02
CA GLY A 4 -12.09 5.75 0.72
C GLY A 4 -10.84 6.63 0.55
N ALA A 5 -10.57 7.14 -0.65
CA ALA A 5 -9.40 7.99 -0.89
C ALA A 5 -9.51 9.35 -0.18
N LEU A 6 -10.72 9.92 -0.09
CA LEU A 6 -10.98 11.16 0.66
C LEU A 6 -10.85 10.94 2.17
N ALA A 7 -11.33 9.81 2.69
CA ALA A 7 -11.22 9.46 4.10
C ALA A 7 -9.76 9.20 4.52
N ILE A 8 -8.96 8.51 3.69
CA ILE A 8 -7.52 8.31 3.93
C ILE A 8 -6.80 9.66 3.97
N ASN A 9 -7.07 10.57 3.04
CA ASN A 9 -6.46 11.90 3.02
C ASN A 9 -6.83 12.74 4.26
N SER A 10 -8.09 12.69 4.72
CA SER A 10 -8.51 13.42 5.94
C SER A 10 -7.85 12.87 7.21
N MET A 11 -7.60 11.56 7.26
CA MET A 11 -6.92 10.89 8.36
C MET A 11 -5.43 11.28 8.47
N LEU A 12 -4.77 11.47 7.32
CA LEU A 12 -3.37 11.90 7.25
C LEU A 12 -3.17 13.37 7.65
N VAL A 13 -4.18 14.22 7.45
CA VAL A 13 -4.11 15.66 7.76
C VAL A 13 -4.39 15.96 9.24
N ASN A 14 -5.22 15.15 9.92
CA ASN A 14 -5.50 15.33 11.35
C ASN A 14 -5.80 13.96 12.02
N PRO A 15 -4.77 13.15 12.30
CA PRO A 15 -4.97 11.83 12.87
C PRO A 15 -5.38 11.95 14.35
N ASN A 16 -6.68 11.89 14.61
CA ASN A 16 -7.22 11.73 15.96
C ASN A 16 -7.04 10.30 16.48
N VAL A 17 -5.91 9.68 16.16
CA VAL A 17 -5.56 8.31 16.56
C VAL A 17 -4.53 8.37 17.66
N SER A 18 -4.76 7.62 18.73
CA SER A 18 -3.84 7.46 19.85
C SER A 18 -3.52 5.98 20.06
N PHE A 19 -2.25 5.63 19.93
CA PHE A 19 -1.75 4.33 20.36
C PHE A 19 -1.92 4.19 21.88
N GLU A 20 -2.37 3.02 22.34
CA GLU A 20 -2.48 2.71 23.75
C GLU A 20 -1.46 1.65 24.17
N TYR A 21 -1.54 0.47 23.60
CA TYR A 21 -0.60 -0.64 23.86
C TYR A 21 -0.64 -1.67 22.72
N ALA A 22 0.40 -2.49 22.62
CA ALA A 22 0.51 -3.55 21.63
C ALA A 22 1.39 -4.67 22.13
N GLY A 23 1.38 -5.81 21.47
CA GLY A 23 2.24 -6.93 21.80
C GLY A 23 2.27 -8.02 20.74
N LEU A 24 3.06 -9.05 21.03
CA LEU A 24 3.10 -10.30 20.30
C LEU A 24 2.68 -11.42 21.23
N PHE A 25 1.64 -12.14 20.86
CA PHE A 25 1.21 -13.35 21.55
C PHE A 25 1.72 -14.58 20.81
N SER A 26 2.06 -15.63 21.57
CA SER A 26 2.39 -16.94 21.02
C SER A 26 2.05 -18.02 22.05
N SER A 27 1.29 -19.03 21.63
CA SER A 27 0.96 -20.22 22.42
C SER A 27 1.41 -21.49 21.72
N LYS A 28 2.03 -22.40 22.45
CA LYS A 28 2.36 -23.75 21.97
C LYS A 28 1.26 -24.76 22.32
N GLY A 29 0.52 -24.50 23.40
CA GLY A 29 -0.56 -25.38 23.91
C GLY A 29 -1.94 -24.88 23.48
N ALA A 30 -2.96 -25.55 24.02
CA ALA A 30 -4.36 -25.16 23.87
C ALA A 30 -4.56 -23.71 24.36
N TRP A 31 -5.22 -22.93 23.57
CA TRP A 31 -5.51 -21.52 23.87
C TRP A 31 -6.86 -21.12 23.28
N THR A 32 -7.55 -20.31 24.00
CA THR A 32 -8.77 -19.63 23.52
C THR A 32 -8.66 -18.16 23.83
N HIS A 33 -9.21 -17.31 22.94
CA HIS A 33 -9.21 -15.87 23.17
C HIS A 33 -10.00 -15.51 24.43
N PRO A 34 -9.46 -14.69 25.35
CA PRO A 34 -10.19 -14.25 26.53
C PRO A 34 -11.51 -13.54 26.20
N ASP A 35 -12.51 -13.69 27.09
CA ASP A 35 -13.76 -12.93 27.01
C ASP A 35 -13.53 -11.49 27.53
N ARG A 36 -13.72 -10.51 26.64
CA ARG A 36 -13.39 -9.10 26.92
C ARG A 36 -14.40 -8.14 26.31
N THR A 37 -14.46 -6.96 26.90
CA THR A 37 -15.06 -5.75 26.31
C THR A 37 -14.10 -4.61 26.54
N GLU A 38 -13.37 -4.25 25.51
CA GLU A 38 -12.33 -3.22 25.57
C GLU A 38 -12.87 -1.85 25.15
N LYS A 39 -12.34 -0.78 25.78
CA LYS A 39 -12.72 0.60 25.41
C LYS A 39 -11.96 1.12 24.18
N THR A 40 -11.01 0.34 23.69
CA THR A 40 -10.14 0.61 22.55
C THR A 40 -10.55 -0.25 21.36
N PHE A 41 -10.26 0.21 20.16
CA PHE A 41 -10.20 -0.68 19.01
C PHE A 41 -8.99 -1.62 19.16
N GLU A 42 -9.13 -2.86 18.69
CA GLU A 42 -8.03 -3.82 18.65
C GLU A 42 -7.81 -4.31 17.22
N ILE A 43 -6.55 -4.38 16.80
CA ILE A 43 -6.16 -5.05 15.56
C ILE A 43 -5.36 -6.30 15.92
N LEU A 44 -5.73 -7.45 15.34
CA LEU A 44 -5.01 -8.70 15.42
C LEU A 44 -4.44 -9.03 14.03
N TYR A 45 -3.13 -9.28 13.93
CA TYR A 45 -2.50 -9.85 12.74
C TYR A 45 -1.94 -11.23 13.06
N VAL A 46 -2.46 -12.28 12.42
CA VAL A 46 -2.15 -13.67 12.73
C VAL A 46 -0.84 -14.11 12.06
N THR A 47 0.15 -14.51 12.88
CA THR A 47 1.49 -14.93 12.45
C THR A 47 1.62 -16.45 12.34
N SER A 48 0.84 -17.20 13.12
CA SER A 48 0.80 -18.68 13.09
C SER A 48 -0.53 -19.20 13.61
N GLY A 49 -0.90 -20.41 13.18
CA GLY A 49 -2.16 -21.04 13.55
C GLY A 49 -3.38 -20.31 13.03
N THR A 50 -4.49 -20.42 13.77
CA THR A 50 -5.77 -19.80 13.45
C THR A 50 -6.34 -19.18 14.73
N VAL A 51 -6.83 -17.94 14.65
CA VAL A 51 -7.59 -17.29 15.72
C VAL A 51 -9.07 -17.46 15.41
N ARG A 52 -9.84 -18.04 16.34
CA ARG A 52 -11.29 -18.14 16.24
C ARG A 52 -11.94 -17.37 17.38
N LEU A 53 -12.72 -16.38 17.04
CA LEU A 53 -13.42 -15.55 18.01
C LEU A 53 -14.78 -15.08 17.50
N CYS A 54 -15.63 -14.67 18.42
CA CYS A 54 -16.90 -14.03 18.17
C CYS A 54 -16.84 -12.60 18.71
N GLU A 55 -17.23 -11.62 17.91
CA GLU A 55 -17.53 -10.27 18.34
C GLU A 55 -19.04 -10.06 18.24
N GLU A 56 -19.68 -9.82 19.38
CA GLU A 56 -21.14 -9.76 19.50
C GLU A 56 -21.81 -11.05 18.95
N GLN A 57 -22.26 -11.03 17.71
CA GLN A 57 -22.90 -12.15 17.00
C GLN A 57 -22.12 -12.59 15.76
N THR A 58 -21.00 -11.95 15.46
CA THR A 58 -20.21 -12.23 14.26
C THR A 58 -19.03 -13.15 14.61
N VAL A 59 -18.97 -14.30 13.96
CA VAL A 59 -17.89 -15.27 14.12
C VAL A 59 -16.80 -15.02 13.08
N TYR A 60 -15.56 -14.90 13.54
CA TYR A 60 -14.37 -14.79 12.71
C TYR A 60 -13.50 -16.04 12.85
N THR A 61 -12.99 -16.50 11.71
CA THR A 61 -11.95 -17.54 11.65
C THR A 61 -10.78 -16.94 10.88
N ALA A 62 -9.74 -16.56 11.60
CA ALA A 62 -8.62 -15.80 11.10
C ALA A 62 -7.37 -16.68 11.02
N PRO A 63 -7.03 -17.25 9.83
CA PRO A 63 -5.82 -18.05 9.63
C PRO A 63 -4.56 -17.17 9.59
N LYS A 64 -3.39 -17.82 9.57
CA LYS A 64 -2.10 -17.14 9.39
C LYS A 64 -2.15 -16.20 8.16
N GLY A 65 -1.66 -14.98 8.34
CA GLY A 65 -1.59 -13.93 7.31
C GLY A 65 -2.80 -13.01 7.28
N SER A 66 -3.89 -13.37 7.98
CA SER A 66 -5.09 -12.53 8.06
C SER A 66 -4.97 -11.43 9.13
N LEU A 67 -5.82 -10.42 8.99
CA LEU A 67 -5.94 -9.31 9.92
C LEU A 67 -7.41 -9.15 10.32
N LEU A 68 -7.64 -8.93 11.61
CA LEU A 68 -8.96 -8.69 12.20
C LEU A 68 -8.97 -7.36 12.94
N VAL A 69 -10.04 -6.59 12.80
CA VAL A 69 -10.28 -5.34 13.52
C VAL A 69 -11.49 -5.50 14.43
N LEU A 70 -11.28 -5.42 15.74
CA LEU A 70 -12.32 -5.48 16.76
C LEU A 70 -12.70 -4.06 17.21
N GLU A 71 -13.98 -3.85 17.41
CA GLU A 71 -14.52 -2.52 17.73
C GLU A 71 -14.49 -2.21 19.22
N ALA A 72 -14.18 -0.96 19.52
CA ALA A 72 -14.26 -0.44 20.88
C ALA A 72 -15.69 -0.56 21.46
N GLY A 73 -15.78 -1.07 22.69
CA GLY A 73 -17.04 -1.25 23.40
C GLY A 73 -17.83 -2.51 23.05
N LYS A 74 -17.41 -3.29 22.05
CA LYS A 74 -18.04 -4.56 21.70
C LYS A 74 -17.39 -5.71 22.47
N ARG A 75 -18.25 -6.64 22.93
CA ARG A 75 -17.78 -7.87 23.59
C ARG A 75 -17.23 -8.84 22.54
N HIS A 76 -16.05 -9.39 22.79
CA HIS A 76 -15.48 -10.44 21.98
C HIS A 76 -14.89 -11.56 22.86
N TYR A 77 -14.94 -12.79 22.37
CA TYR A 77 -14.49 -13.98 23.08
C TYR A 77 -14.09 -15.09 22.11
N GLY A 78 -13.21 -15.97 22.55
CA GLY A 78 -12.74 -17.12 21.76
C GLY A 78 -13.80 -18.20 21.59
N ILE A 79 -13.76 -18.86 20.45
CA ILE A 79 -14.61 -20.01 20.14
C ILE A 79 -13.75 -21.26 19.97
N GLY A 80 -13.87 -22.17 20.93
CA GLY A 80 -13.07 -23.39 20.97
C GLY A 80 -11.62 -23.14 21.37
N GLU A 81 -10.85 -24.23 21.37
CA GLU A 81 -9.42 -24.22 21.67
C GLU A 81 -8.62 -24.40 20.38
N GLU A 82 -7.58 -23.61 20.23
CA GLU A 82 -6.63 -23.68 19.12
C GLU A 82 -5.22 -23.90 19.70
N SER A 83 -4.30 -24.43 18.91
CA SER A 83 -2.91 -24.63 19.31
C SER A 83 -1.94 -24.02 18.30
N GLY A 84 -0.75 -23.66 18.75
CA GLY A 84 0.28 -23.06 17.91
C GLY A 84 -0.11 -21.67 17.39
N VAL A 85 -0.98 -20.97 18.12
CA VAL A 85 -1.49 -19.66 17.75
C VAL A 85 -0.46 -18.58 18.04
N GLY A 86 -0.21 -17.72 17.08
CA GLY A 86 0.59 -16.51 17.25
C GLY A 86 -0.03 -15.34 16.52
N PHE A 87 -0.01 -14.17 17.12
CA PHE A 87 -0.50 -12.95 16.49
C PHE A 87 0.12 -11.72 17.12
N TYR A 88 0.27 -10.67 16.33
CA TYR A 88 0.43 -9.31 16.84
C TYR A 88 -0.92 -8.76 17.23
N TRP A 89 -0.98 -8.01 18.30
CA TRP A 89 -2.16 -7.27 18.72
C TRP A 89 -1.81 -5.80 18.99
N LEU A 90 -2.72 -4.90 18.71
CA LEU A 90 -2.56 -3.45 18.78
C LEU A 90 -3.85 -2.81 19.26
N HIS A 91 -3.81 -2.05 20.34
CA HIS A 91 -4.92 -1.25 20.84
C HIS A 91 -4.73 0.24 20.57
N PHE A 92 -5.79 0.91 20.12
CA PHE A 92 -5.77 2.34 19.81
C PHE A 92 -7.14 3.00 20.06
N LEU A 93 -7.14 4.32 20.20
CA LEU A 93 -8.33 5.16 20.29
C LEU A 93 -8.45 6.06 19.07
N THR A 94 -9.69 6.41 18.71
CA THR A 94 -10.00 7.31 17.58
C THR A 94 -10.73 8.55 18.07
N ARG A 95 -10.33 9.27 18.98
CA ARG A 95 -10.91 10.50 19.58
C ARG A 95 -12.05 11.14 18.76
N GLY A 96 -13.17 10.42 18.58
CA GLY A 96 -14.34 10.86 17.81
C GLY A 96 -14.23 10.77 16.29
N MET A 97 -13.13 10.23 15.77
CA MET A 97 -12.99 9.93 14.33
C MET A 97 -13.65 8.58 14.02
N VAL A 98 -14.45 8.52 12.97
CA VAL A 98 -14.93 7.27 12.39
C VAL A 98 -13.80 6.63 11.59
N LEU A 99 -13.63 5.32 11.71
CA LEU A 99 -12.63 4.60 10.90
C LEU A 99 -12.96 4.79 9.42
N PRO A 100 -11.92 4.98 8.55
CA PRO A 100 -12.11 5.26 7.13
C PRO A 100 -12.48 4.00 6.30
N PHE A 101 -12.90 2.92 6.97
CA PHE A 101 -13.25 1.63 6.37
C PHE A 101 -14.32 0.92 7.22
N ASP A 102 -15.11 0.07 6.55
CA ASP A 102 -16.11 -0.77 7.19
C ASP A 102 -15.63 -2.21 7.37
N ILE A 103 -14.57 -2.62 6.67
CA ILE A 103 -14.02 -3.97 6.72
C ILE A 103 -13.49 -4.30 8.12
N ARG A 104 -13.88 -5.46 8.62
CA ARG A 104 -13.43 -5.97 9.93
C ARG A 104 -12.48 -7.15 9.80
N PHE A 105 -12.41 -7.77 8.64
CA PHE A 105 -11.59 -8.94 8.38
C PHE A 105 -10.95 -8.87 6.99
N LEU A 106 -9.63 -9.05 6.96
CA LEU A 106 -8.84 -9.23 5.74
C LEU A 106 -8.24 -10.62 5.73
N GLU A 107 -8.52 -11.43 4.69
CA GLU A 107 -7.92 -12.76 4.53
C GLU A 107 -6.40 -12.71 4.41
N SER A 108 -5.86 -11.62 3.88
CA SER A 108 -4.42 -11.41 3.72
C SER A 108 -4.07 -9.94 3.90
N PHE A 109 -3.05 -9.68 4.75
CA PHE A 109 -2.47 -8.35 4.95
C PHE A 109 -1.03 -8.32 4.46
N SER A 110 -0.71 -7.42 3.53
CA SER A 110 0.57 -7.39 2.80
C SER A 110 1.74 -6.78 3.57
N GLU A 111 1.47 -6.03 4.66
CA GLU A 111 2.47 -5.21 5.34
C GLU A 111 2.74 -5.63 6.80
N PRO A 112 3.05 -6.92 7.06
CA PRO A 112 3.23 -7.41 8.43
C PRO A 112 4.43 -6.80 9.15
N HIS A 113 5.39 -6.24 8.43
CA HIS A 113 6.56 -5.57 8.99
C HIS A 113 6.19 -4.35 9.84
N LEU A 114 5.07 -3.67 9.54
CA LEU A 114 4.59 -2.51 10.30
C LEU A 114 4.32 -2.85 11.78
N PHE A 115 3.85 -4.06 12.08
CA PHE A 115 3.66 -4.50 13.47
C PHE A 115 4.99 -4.70 14.21
N LYS A 116 6.01 -5.23 13.52
CA LYS A 116 7.35 -5.37 14.12
C LYS A 116 7.96 -4.00 14.41
N GLU A 117 7.84 -3.08 13.47
CA GLU A 117 8.36 -1.73 13.60
C GLU A 117 7.64 -0.97 14.72
N LEU A 118 6.31 -1.08 14.79
CA LEU A 118 5.51 -0.49 15.85
C LEU A 118 5.95 -0.99 17.23
N LEU A 119 6.09 -2.32 17.42
CA LEU A 119 6.54 -2.89 18.67
C LEU A 119 7.96 -2.42 19.01
N HIS A 120 8.87 -2.37 18.03
CA HIS A 120 10.22 -1.87 18.25
C HIS A 120 10.22 -0.49 18.90
N TYR A 121 9.47 0.47 18.35
CA TYR A 121 9.41 1.82 18.88
C TYR A 121 8.57 1.93 20.16
N ALA A 122 7.49 1.17 20.28
CA ALA A 122 6.61 1.20 21.45
C ALA A 122 7.29 0.69 22.72
N PHE A 123 8.27 -0.22 22.60
CA PHE A 123 9.00 -0.79 23.74
C PHE A 123 10.35 -0.13 24.02
N LEU A 124 10.69 0.96 23.34
CA LEU A 124 11.87 1.75 23.72
C LEU A 124 11.69 2.35 25.13
N PRO A 125 12.76 2.56 25.90
CA PRO A 125 12.68 3.21 27.22
C PRO A 125 11.98 4.56 27.21
N THR A 126 12.08 5.28 26.08
CA THR A 126 11.37 6.54 25.82
C THR A 126 10.70 6.43 24.45
N PRO A 127 9.48 5.90 24.37
CA PRO A 127 8.80 5.72 23.09
C PRO A 127 8.56 7.05 22.36
N PRO A 128 8.93 7.17 21.10
CA PRO A 128 8.63 8.35 20.29
C PRO A 128 7.14 8.35 19.90
N LYS A 129 6.27 8.86 20.76
CA LYS A 129 4.79 8.80 20.63
C LYS A 129 4.28 9.21 19.25
N ALA A 130 4.85 10.27 18.65
CA ALA A 130 4.45 10.72 17.32
C ALA A 130 4.72 9.67 16.24
N LEU A 131 5.87 8.99 16.30
CA LEU A 131 6.23 7.92 15.36
C LEU A 131 5.35 6.68 15.56
N VAL A 132 5.12 6.27 16.82
CA VAL A 132 4.23 5.13 17.12
C VAL A 132 2.81 5.40 16.61
N ASN A 133 2.25 6.60 16.85
CA ASN A 133 0.95 6.99 16.32
C ASN A 133 0.93 7.01 14.77
N ALA A 134 2.00 7.47 14.14
CA ALA A 134 2.12 7.46 12.67
C ALA A 134 2.08 6.04 12.09
N LEU A 135 2.71 5.06 12.75
CA LEU A 135 2.64 3.64 12.36
C LEU A 135 1.23 3.06 12.51
N VAL A 136 0.51 3.42 13.57
CA VAL A 136 -0.92 3.04 13.69
C VAL A 136 -1.72 3.61 12.54
N VAL A 137 -1.56 4.90 12.22
CA VAL A 137 -2.23 5.55 11.08
C VAL A 137 -1.87 4.86 9.76
N GLN A 138 -0.61 4.46 9.57
CA GLN A 138 -0.17 3.74 8.38
C GLN A 138 -0.85 2.37 8.27
N ILE A 139 -0.94 1.60 9.36
CA ILE A 139 -1.67 0.32 9.38
C ILE A 139 -3.14 0.53 8.99
N LEU A 140 -3.81 1.51 9.59
CA LEU A 140 -5.21 1.84 9.28
C LEU A 140 -5.39 2.27 7.81
N ALA A 141 -4.45 3.05 7.27
CA ALA A 141 -4.47 3.45 5.86
C ALA A 141 -4.30 2.25 4.92
N GLN A 142 -3.47 1.26 5.27
CA GLN A 142 -3.31 0.02 4.51
C GLN A 142 -4.59 -0.84 4.54
N ILE A 143 -5.30 -0.90 5.67
CA ILE A 143 -6.59 -1.59 5.78
C ILE A 143 -7.62 -0.91 4.88
N ALA A 144 -7.75 0.43 4.96
CA ALA A 144 -8.66 1.20 4.11
C ALA A 144 -8.31 1.06 2.62
N TYR A 145 -7.03 1.02 2.27
CA TYR A 145 -6.59 0.77 0.90
C TYR A 145 -6.96 -0.64 0.43
N ALA A 146 -6.80 -1.66 1.29
CA ALA A 146 -7.18 -3.04 0.97
C ALA A 146 -8.68 -3.17 0.69
N GLU A 147 -9.55 -2.44 1.43
CA GLU A 147 -10.99 -2.41 1.19
C GLU A 147 -11.37 -1.87 -0.20
N THR A 148 -10.58 -0.94 -0.72
CA THR A 148 -10.83 -0.37 -2.07
C THR A 148 -10.40 -1.30 -3.19
N ARG A 149 -9.70 -2.41 -2.88
CA ARG A 149 -9.22 -3.38 -3.87
C ARG A 149 -10.33 -4.36 -4.25
N PRO A 150 -10.56 -4.63 -5.54
CA PRO A 150 -11.45 -5.69 -5.96
C PRO A 150 -10.83 -7.05 -5.62
N GLU A 151 -11.55 -7.89 -4.88
CA GLU A 151 -11.11 -9.20 -4.32
C GLU A 151 -10.45 -10.18 -5.31
N ASN A 152 -10.70 -10.09 -6.61
CA ASN A 152 -10.28 -11.09 -7.60
C ASN A 152 -9.40 -10.58 -8.76
N GLY A 153 -8.81 -9.43 -8.67
CA GLY A 153 -7.94 -8.89 -9.75
C GLY A 153 -6.71 -8.16 -9.22
N GLY A 154 -6.68 -7.86 -7.93
CA GLY A 154 -5.67 -6.99 -7.33
C GLY A 154 -4.24 -7.54 -7.43
N LYS A 155 -4.03 -8.79 -7.01
CA LYS A 155 -2.69 -9.39 -6.98
C LYS A 155 -2.07 -9.52 -8.37
N ALA A 156 -2.83 -10.06 -9.34
CA ALA A 156 -2.36 -10.16 -10.72
C ALA A 156 -2.12 -8.77 -11.34
N ALA A 157 -3.00 -7.80 -11.09
CA ALA A 157 -2.80 -6.43 -11.57
C ALA A 157 -1.57 -5.76 -10.94
N GLU A 158 -1.26 -6.05 -9.68
CA GLU A 158 -0.06 -5.56 -8.99
C GLU A 158 1.22 -6.17 -9.56
N GLU A 159 1.24 -7.48 -9.73
CA GLU A 159 2.38 -8.18 -10.37
C GLU A 159 2.65 -7.62 -11.77
N ILE A 160 1.59 -7.42 -12.56
CA ILE A 160 1.68 -6.80 -13.89
C ILE A 160 2.19 -5.37 -13.79
N TYR A 161 1.65 -4.56 -12.88
CA TYR A 161 2.02 -3.16 -12.70
C TYR A 161 3.50 -3.02 -12.32
N GLU A 162 3.99 -3.83 -11.38
CA GLU A 162 5.40 -3.85 -10.98
C GLU A 162 6.30 -4.33 -12.11
N TRP A 163 5.89 -5.35 -12.84
CA TRP A 163 6.64 -5.80 -14.02
C TRP A 163 6.72 -4.69 -15.08
N LEU A 164 5.61 -3.99 -15.36
CA LEU A 164 5.59 -2.84 -16.28
C LEU A 164 6.50 -1.72 -15.78
N ARG A 165 6.55 -1.46 -14.48
CA ARG A 165 7.42 -0.44 -13.87
C ARG A 165 8.90 -0.74 -14.08
N ILE A 166 9.29 -2.01 -13.89
CA ILE A 166 10.68 -2.48 -14.03
C ILE A 166 11.12 -2.50 -15.50
N ASN A 167 10.21 -2.90 -16.41
CA ASN A 167 10.53 -3.16 -17.81
C ASN A 167 10.12 -2.03 -18.76
N ALA A 168 9.67 -0.88 -18.23
CA ALA A 168 9.22 0.23 -19.05
C ALA A 168 10.34 0.78 -19.92
N SER A 169 10.15 0.67 -21.24
CA SER A 169 11.02 1.24 -22.28
C SER A 169 10.16 1.71 -23.47
N ALA A 170 10.74 2.52 -24.34
CA ALA A 170 10.02 2.98 -25.54
C ALA A 170 9.65 1.84 -26.51
N ARG A 171 10.34 0.69 -26.43
CA ARG A 171 10.05 -0.51 -27.22
C ARG A 171 8.99 -1.40 -26.62
N LEU A 172 8.72 -1.31 -25.32
CA LEU A 172 7.74 -2.17 -24.68
C LEU A 172 6.31 -1.74 -25.07
N SER A 173 5.68 -2.55 -25.89
CA SER A 173 4.28 -2.33 -26.30
C SER A 173 3.30 -3.01 -25.33
N ALA A 174 2.05 -2.50 -25.28
CA ALA A 174 0.96 -3.15 -24.55
C ALA A 174 0.72 -4.60 -25.02
N LYS A 175 0.95 -4.88 -26.33
CA LYS A 175 0.84 -6.23 -26.89
C LYS A 175 1.94 -7.17 -26.34
N ALA A 176 3.18 -6.69 -26.29
CA ALA A 176 4.28 -7.46 -25.74
C ALA A 176 4.10 -7.74 -24.23
N ALA A 177 3.66 -6.72 -23.47
CA ALA A 177 3.32 -6.88 -22.06
C ALA A 177 2.19 -7.92 -21.84
N ALA A 178 1.12 -7.85 -22.63
CA ALA A 178 0.04 -8.82 -22.54
C ALA A 178 0.52 -10.25 -22.86
N ALA A 179 1.33 -10.42 -23.89
CA ALA A 179 1.89 -11.72 -24.27
C ALA A 179 2.76 -12.33 -23.16
N HIS A 180 3.54 -11.49 -22.43
CA HIS A 180 4.36 -11.96 -21.30
C HIS A 180 3.53 -12.64 -20.20
N PHE A 181 2.32 -12.14 -19.92
CA PHE A 181 1.42 -12.68 -18.90
C PHE A 181 0.39 -13.68 -19.46
N GLY A 182 0.47 -14.04 -20.75
CA GLY A 182 -0.50 -14.93 -21.38
C GLY A 182 -1.90 -14.33 -21.55
N PHE A 183 -2.03 -13.00 -21.61
CA PHE A 183 -3.28 -12.27 -21.79
C PHE A 183 -3.43 -11.67 -23.19
N SER A 184 -4.68 -11.38 -23.58
CA SER A 184 -4.89 -10.46 -24.70
C SER A 184 -4.63 -9.00 -24.25
N PRO A 185 -4.24 -8.11 -25.18
CA PRO A 185 -4.03 -6.69 -24.86
C PRO A 185 -5.27 -6.03 -24.22
N GLU A 186 -6.47 -6.41 -24.68
CA GLU A 186 -7.73 -5.91 -24.17
C GLU A 186 -8.02 -6.38 -22.75
N HIS A 187 -7.69 -7.66 -22.46
CA HIS A 187 -7.84 -8.23 -21.11
C HIS A 187 -6.89 -7.52 -20.14
N LEU A 188 -5.61 -7.38 -20.50
CA LEU A 188 -4.62 -6.67 -19.70
C LEU A 188 -5.05 -5.23 -19.43
N ALA A 189 -5.49 -4.50 -20.47
CA ALA A 189 -5.93 -3.11 -20.33
C ALA A 189 -7.17 -2.98 -19.43
N ARG A 190 -8.13 -3.90 -19.51
CA ARG A 190 -9.33 -3.93 -18.67
C ARG A 190 -8.97 -4.21 -17.20
N LEU A 191 -8.06 -5.15 -16.95
CA LEU A 191 -7.61 -5.51 -15.61
C LEU A 191 -6.91 -4.32 -14.95
N LEU A 192 -5.97 -3.68 -15.64
CA LEU A 192 -5.27 -2.50 -15.13
C LEU A 192 -6.20 -1.30 -14.97
N LYS A 193 -7.14 -1.08 -15.90
CA LYS A 193 -8.13 0.00 -15.79
C LYS A 193 -9.06 -0.20 -14.61
N LYS A 194 -9.45 -1.43 -14.32
CA LYS A 194 -10.28 -1.77 -13.15
C LYS A 194 -9.55 -1.44 -11.85
N GLN A 195 -8.24 -1.75 -11.76
CA GLN A 195 -7.44 -1.57 -10.54
C GLN A 195 -6.90 -0.15 -10.38
N TYR A 196 -6.38 0.46 -11.47
CA TYR A 196 -5.64 1.73 -11.42
C TYR A 196 -6.34 2.90 -12.13
N GLY A 197 -7.53 2.67 -12.69
CA GLY A 197 -8.31 3.68 -13.41
C GLY A 197 -7.80 4.02 -14.81
N VAL A 198 -6.64 3.49 -15.23
CA VAL A 198 -5.97 3.78 -16.50
C VAL A 198 -5.50 2.52 -17.20
N GLY A 199 -5.43 2.56 -18.53
CA GLY A 199 -5.02 1.41 -19.35
C GLY A 199 -3.49 1.24 -19.44
N THR A 200 -3.07 0.10 -19.99
CA THR A 200 -1.66 -0.32 -20.11
C THR A 200 -0.76 0.76 -20.72
N LYS A 201 -1.18 1.39 -21.83
CA LYS A 201 -0.36 2.42 -22.49
C LYS A 201 -0.10 3.61 -21.58
N SER A 202 -1.12 4.14 -20.91
CA SER A 202 -0.97 5.28 -19.99
C SER A 202 -0.06 4.96 -18.80
N ILE A 203 -0.05 3.70 -18.32
CA ILE A 203 0.87 3.22 -17.27
C ILE A 203 2.29 3.22 -17.80
N LEU A 204 2.54 2.64 -18.97
CA LEU A 204 3.85 2.59 -19.61
C LEU A 204 4.40 4.00 -19.88
N ASP A 205 3.59 4.88 -20.49
CA ASP A 205 3.96 6.25 -20.76
C ASP A 205 4.37 6.99 -19.47
N ARG A 206 3.63 6.79 -18.38
CA ARG A 206 3.94 7.39 -17.07
C ARG A 206 5.26 6.87 -16.49
N PHE A 207 5.52 5.57 -16.55
CA PHE A 207 6.79 5.02 -16.06
C PHE A 207 7.98 5.50 -16.89
N LEU A 208 7.83 5.50 -18.21
CA LEU A 208 8.85 5.96 -19.12
C LEU A 208 9.17 7.46 -18.91
N LEU A 209 8.13 8.26 -18.71
CA LEU A 209 8.27 9.69 -18.41
C LEU A 209 8.96 9.93 -17.06
N ASN A 210 8.60 9.20 -16.01
CA ASN A 210 9.25 9.30 -14.70
C ASN A 210 10.74 8.94 -14.79
N ARG A 211 11.08 7.85 -15.50
CA ARG A 211 12.47 7.47 -15.70
C ARG A 211 13.25 8.51 -16.51
N ALA A 212 12.62 9.12 -17.52
CA ALA A 212 13.21 10.24 -18.25
C ALA A 212 13.52 11.43 -17.33
N LYS A 213 12.60 11.79 -16.44
CA LYS A 213 12.79 12.85 -15.44
C LYS A 213 13.92 12.53 -14.46
N GLU A 214 14.00 11.29 -13.99
CA GLU A 214 15.09 10.82 -13.13
C GLU A 214 16.46 10.96 -13.80
N LEU A 215 16.57 10.53 -15.06
CA LEU A 215 17.82 10.67 -15.82
C LEU A 215 18.16 12.13 -16.08
N LEU A 216 17.18 12.97 -16.42
CA LEU A 216 17.36 14.40 -16.61
C LEU A 216 17.81 15.12 -15.34
N SER A 217 17.33 14.71 -14.15
CA SER A 217 17.60 15.35 -12.86
C SER A 217 18.91 14.87 -12.23
N ASN A 218 19.20 13.59 -12.32
CA ASN A 218 20.22 12.93 -11.50
C ASN A 218 21.49 12.59 -12.29
N THR A 219 21.52 12.85 -13.61
CA THR A 219 22.69 12.55 -14.45
C THR A 219 23.06 13.73 -15.34
N GLY A 220 24.34 13.75 -15.76
CA GLY A 220 24.84 14.66 -16.78
C GLY A 220 24.64 14.19 -18.22
N LEU A 221 23.86 13.13 -18.45
CA LEU A 221 23.64 12.57 -19.78
C LEU A 221 23.02 13.58 -20.75
N TYR A 222 23.50 13.60 -22.00
CA TYR A 222 22.88 14.39 -23.06
C TYR A 222 21.49 13.82 -23.40
N VAL A 223 20.62 14.68 -23.92
CA VAL A 223 19.24 14.30 -24.33
C VAL A 223 19.24 13.08 -25.27
N LYS A 224 20.19 12.99 -26.20
CA LYS A 224 20.35 11.85 -27.11
C LYS A 224 20.75 10.56 -26.38
N GLU A 225 21.56 10.66 -25.32
CA GLU A 225 21.97 9.50 -24.52
C GLU A 225 20.82 8.97 -23.68
N ILE A 226 20.00 9.88 -23.13
CA ILE A 226 18.74 9.54 -22.44
C ILE A 226 17.76 8.86 -23.39
N ALA A 227 17.62 9.38 -24.62
CA ALA A 227 16.78 8.74 -25.64
C ALA A 227 17.23 7.29 -25.93
N TYR A 228 18.54 7.07 -26.03
CA TYR A 228 19.12 5.74 -26.23
C TYR A 228 18.91 4.82 -25.01
N GLU A 229 19.17 5.31 -23.80
CA GLU A 229 18.97 4.59 -22.54
C GLU A 229 17.51 4.14 -22.33
N LEU A 230 16.57 4.96 -22.78
CA LEU A 230 15.14 4.68 -22.74
C LEU A 230 14.62 3.89 -23.95
N GLU A 231 15.53 3.46 -24.85
CA GLU A 231 15.26 2.67 -26.03
C GLU A 231 14.33 3.36 -27.07
N PHE A 232 14.37 4.69 -27.17
CA PHE A 232 13.69 5.39 -28.25
C PHE A 232 14.42 5.16 -29.59
N GLU A 233 13.65 5.12 -30.68
CA GLU A 233 14.21 4.97 -32.04
C GLU A 233 15.11 6.16 -32.45
N SER A 234 14.86 7.33 -31.88
CA SER A 234 15.65 8.54 -32.12
C SER A 234 15.47 9.56 -30.99
N ASP A 235 16.40 10.51 -30.90
CA ASP A 235 16.30 11.67 -30.01
C ASP A 235 15.06 12.51 -30.30
N LYS A 236 14.67 12.65 -31.57
CA LYS A 236 13.45 13.35 -31.98
C LYS A 236 12.19 12.67 -31.44
N ALA A 237 12.13 11.33 -31.46
CA ALA A 237 11.02 10.57 -30.90
C ALA A 237 10.90 10.78 -29.38
N PHE A 238 12.01 10.75 -28.66
CA PHE A 238 12.07 11.05 -27.23
C PHE A 238 11.64 12.48 -26.92
N ILE A 239 12.20 13.47 -27.64
CA ILE A 239 11.86 14.89 -27.46
C ILE A 239 10.36 15.12 -27.68
N GLY A 240 9.79 14.53 -28.74
CA GLY A 240 8.35 14.60 -29.02
C GLY A 240 7.49 13.98 -27.93
N PHE A 241 7.87 12.77 -27.46
CA PHE A 241 7.20 12.09 -26.34
C PHE A 241 7.22 12.94 -25.07
N PHE A 242 8.40 13.41 -24.68
CA PHE A 242 8.57 14.18 -23.45
C PHE A 242 7.78 15.50 -23.50
N LYS A 243 7.88 16.25 -24.62
CA LYS A 243 7.12 17.49 -24.81
C LYS A 243 5.62 17.28 -24.81
N TYR A 244 5.14 16.16 -25.39
CA TYR A 244 3.72 15.84 -25.40
C TYR A 244 3.17 15.65 -23.97
N HIS A 245 3.93 15.01 -23.10
CA HIS A 245 3.49 14.71 -21.73
C HIS A 245 3.74 15.85 -20.74
N GLU A 246 4.84 16.60 -20.89
CA GLU A 246 5.27 17.64 -19.93
C GLU A 246 5.02 19.08 -20.40
N GLY A 247 4.71 19.26 -21.67
CA GLY A 247 4.56 20.60 -22.25
C GLY A 247 5.87 21.36 -22.48
N LEU A 248 7.01 20.83 -22.04
CA LEU A 248 8.36 21.42 -22.13
C LEU A 248 9.31 20.48 -22.88
N TYR A 249 10.33 21.04 -23.50
CA TYR A 249 11.43 20.23 -24.02
C TYR A 249 12.29 19.65 -22.89
N PRO A 250 12.91 18.47 -23.08
CA PRO A 250 13.75 17.84 -22.02
C PRO A 250 14.85 18.76 -21.46
N ALA A 251 15.52 19.53 -22.33
CA ALA A 251 16.56 20.48 -21.90
C ALA A 251 15.95 21.62 -21.06
N GLU A 252 14.85 22.21 -21.51
CA GLU A 252 14.15 23.27 -20.77
C GLU A 252 13.64 22.78 -19.42
N TRP A 253 13.14 21.54 -19.35
CA TRP A 253 12.71 20.92 -18.11
C TRP A 253 13.87 20.72 -17.15
N ARG A 254 15.03 20.24 -17.63
CA ARG A 254 16.27 20.11 -16.85
C ARG A 254 16.71 21.45 -16.26
N ASP A 255 16.80 22.48 -17.08
CA ASP A 255 17.23 23.82 -16.66
C ASP A 255 16.28 24.41 -15.60
N ARG A 256 14.96 24.18 -15.77
CA ARG A 256 13.95 24.60 -14.81
C ARG A 256 14.10 23.86 -13.47
N PHE A 257 14.34 22.55 -13.53
CA PHE A 257 14.56 21.73 -12.35
C PHE A 257 15.78 22.22 -11.56
N TYR A 258 16.91 22.44 -12.21
CA TYR A 258 18.12 22.97 -11.54
C TYR A 258 17.90 24.36 -10.96
N LYS A 259 17.22 25.27 -11.65
CA LYS A 259 16.90 26.60 -11.12
C LYS A 259 16.06 26.56 -9.85
N ILE A 260 15.12 25.63 -9.77
CA ILE A 260 14.22 25.50 -8.60
C ILE A 260 14.93 24.81 -7.42
N HIS A 261 15.74 23.77 -7.68
CA HIS A 261 16.24 22.87 -6.64
C HIS A 261 17.71 23.12 -6.26
N MET A 262 18.52 23.75 -7.14
CA MET A 262 19.95 23.93 -6.95
C MET A 262 20.39 25.39 -6.72
N ASN A 263 19.52 26.37 -6.91
CA ASN A 263 19.83 27.80 -6.80
C ASN A 263 19.29 28.50 -5.55
N ASN A 264 19.25 27.81 -4.41
CA ASN A 264 19.14 28.48 -3.11
C ASN A 264 20.53 28.64 -2.50
N ARG A 265 21.37 29.45 -3.14
CA ARG A 265 22.54 30.12 -2.51
C ARG A 265 22.55 31.58 -2.86
#